data_7aef5927a3ae92ea44c0ca2d8e86727b
#
_entry.id   7aef5927a3ae92ea44c0ca2d8e86727b
#
_cell.length_a   1.000
_cell.length_b   1.000
_cell.length_c   1.000
_cell.angle_alpha   90.00
_cell.angle_beta   90.00
_cell.angle_gamma   90.00
#
_symmetry.space_group_name_H-M   'P 1'
#
loop_
_entity.id
_entity.type
_entity.pdbx_description
1 polymer ?
#
loop_
_entity_poly.entity_id
_entity_poly.type
_entity_poly.pdbx_seq_one_letter_code
_entity_poly.pdbx_strand_id
1 'polypeptide(L)'
;MCGIVGIFNIKQQSHELRDKALRMSQKIRHRGPDWSGIYCGGSAILAHERLSIVDPESGGQPLYSPDQKQVLAVNGEIYNHQEIRRQFAGRYEFQTGSDCEVILALYREKGINFLEDLNGIFAFALYDEERDEFLIARDPIGVIPLYIGYDADGTVYVASELKALEGQCERYEPFLPGHYAYGNSKLENSKFKIERYYKRDWMEYDAVKNNPASVSAIRDALTAAVKRQLMSDVPYGVLLSGGLDSSVISALAEKFSEHRIEDDSKTRAYWPRLHSFAVGLKGAPDLAKAKLVADHIGTVHHEINYTIQEGLDAIRDVIYFIETYDVTTVRASTPMYLLARVIKSMGIKMVLSGEGADEIFGGYLYFHKAPSAKDFHEETVRKLSKLYLYDCLRANKSLAAWGVEGRVPFLDKEFLDVAMRTNPEAKMCGLTPSPSPKGEGSFIIEKKIVREAFADILPEAVAWRQKEQFSDGVGYSWIDTLKQITAEAVSDEQMAHAAERFPINPPKNKEEYYYRSIFAEHFPSDSAALSVPSEASVACSTAIALEWDAAFKNMNDPSGRAVKGVHESAY
;
A
#
# COMPACT_ATOMS: atom_id res chain seq x y z
N MET A 1 -9.56 -6.08 -3.75
CA MET A 1 -8.62 -5.51 -4.75
C MET A 1 -8.65 -6.35 -5.99
N CYS A 2 -8.93 -5.71 -7.11
CA CYS A 2 -9.01 -6.35 -8.41
C CYS A 2 -7.63 -6.66 -9.02
N GLY A 3 -7.61 -7.27 -10.20
CA GLY A 3 -6.44 -7.42 -11.06
C GLY A 3 -6.73 -6.89 -12.45
N ILE A 4 -5.82 -6.10 -13.02
CA ILE A 4 -5.93 -5.62 -14.40
C ILE A 4 -4.75 -6.08 -15.25
N VAL A 5 -5.02 -6.31 -16.53
CA VAL A 5 -4.05 -6.51 -17.60
C VAL A 5 -4.47 -5.63 -18.77
N GLY A 6 -3.52 -4.90 -19.35
CA GLY A 6 -3.70 -4.13 -20.57
C GLY A 6 -2.60 -4.43 -21.58
N ILE A 7 -2.96 -4.49 -22.85
CA ILE A 7 -2.02 -4.55 -23.98
C ILE A 7 -2.44 -3.45 -24.96
N PHE A 8 -1.53 -2.54 -25.30
CA PHE A 8 -1.80 -1.37 -26.12
C PHE A 8 -0.79 -1.23 -27.25
N ASN A 9 -1.13 -0.38 -28.22
CA ASN A 9 -0.31 -0.13 -29.39
C ASN A 9 0.04 -1.42 -30.13
N ILE A 10 -0.94 -2.31 -30.23
CA ILE A 10 -0.83 -3.63 -30.86
C ILE A 10 -0.58 -3.45 -32.36
N LYS A 11 0.48 -4.08 -32.90
CA LYS A 11 0.87 -3.99 -34.32
C LYS A 11 0.34 -5.13 -35.19
N GLN A 12 -0.04 -6.22 -34.54
CA GLN A 12 -0.65 -7.40 -35.18
C GLN A 12 -2.17 -7.42 -34.94
N GLN A 13 -2.86 -8.45 -35.42
CA GLN A 13 -4.29 -8.58 -35.13
C GLN A 13 -4.49 -8.89 -33.63
N SER A 14 -5.29 -8.08 -32.93
CA SER A 14 -5.45 -8.18 -31.48
C SER A 14 -5.93 -9.55 -30.99
N HIS A 15 -6.74 -10.27 -31.81
CA HIS A 15 -7.21 -11.60 -31.44
C HIS A 15 -6.07 -12.63 -31.29
N GLU A 16 -4.91 -12.43 -31.92
CA GLU A 16 -3.72 -13.29 -31.76
C GLU A 16 -3.09 -13.13 -30.37
N LEU A 17 -3.24 -11.96 -29.75
CA LEU A 17 -2.77 -11.68 -28.40
C LEU A 17 -3.82 -11.98 -27.30
N ARG A 18 -5.06 -12.31 -27.68
CA ARG A 18 -6.13 -12.58 -26.71
C ARG A 18 -5.76 -13.70 -25.73
N ASP A 19 -5.23 -14.80 -26.22
CA ASP A 19 -4.82 -15.92 -25.37
C ASP A 19 -3.63 -15.58 -24.47
N LYS A 20 -2.71 -14.71 -24.94
CA LYS A 20 -1.64 -14.13 -24.12
C LYS A 20 -2.21 -13.31 -22.98
N ALA A 21 -3.13 -12.39 -23.26
CA ALA A 21 -3.80 -11.57 -22.25
C ALA A 21 -4.55 -12.42 -21.21
N LEU A 22 -5.24 -13.48 -21.63
CA LEU A 22 -5.92 -14.41 -20.73
C LEU A 22 -4.93 -15.15 -19.81
N ARG A 23 -3.79 -15.65 -20.35
CA ARG A 23 -2.74 -16.27 -19.50
C ARG A 23 -2.14 -15.28 -18.51
N MET A 24 -1.94 -14.03 -18.88
CA MET A 24 -1.48 -12.96 -17.99
C MET A 24 -2.52 -12.71 -16.89
N SER A 25 -3.80 -12.60 -17.25
CA SER A 25 -4.91 -12.37 -16.31
C SER A 25 -5.06 -13.52 -15.31
N GLN A 26 -4.95 -14.77 -15.76
CA GLN A 26 -5.01 -15.96 -14.90
C GLN A 26 -3.96 -15.94 -13.78
N LYS A 27 -2.75 -15.40 -14.03
CA LYS A 27 -1.69 -15.29 -13.00
C LYS A 27 -2.07 -14.35 -11.83
N ILE A 28 -3.03 -13.45 -12.04
CA ILE A 28 -3.49 -12.47 -11.03
C ILE A 28 -4.93 -12.69 -10.59
N ARG A 29 -5.54 -13.82 -10.93
CA ARG A 29 -6.94 -14.16 -10.58
C ARG A 29 -7.19 -14.23 -9.07
N HIS A 30 -6.18 -14.54 -8.27
CA HIS A 30 -6.27 -14.57 -6.81
C HIS A 30 -6.69 -13.20 -6.23
N ARG A 31 -6.37 -12.09 -6.91
CA ARG A 31 -6.75 -10.74 -6.49
C ARG A 31 -8.26 -10.51 -6.58
N GLY A 32 -8.88 -11.03 -7.62
CA GLY A 32 -10.30 -10.82 -7.92
C GLY A 32 -11.00 -12.11 -8.36
N PRO A 33 -11.32 -13.01 -7.42
CA PRO A 33 -11.86 -14.33 -7.75
C PRO A 33 -13.34 -14.35 -8.12
N ASP A 34 -14.05 -13.21 -8.00
CA ASP A 34 -15.52 -13.19 -8.15
C ASP A 34 -15.97 -13.15 -9.61
N TRP A 35 -15.22 -12.47 -10.48
CA TRP A 35 -15.57 -12.31 -11.91
C TRP A 35 -14.33 -12.05 -12.75
N SER A 36 -14.36 -12.49 -14.01
CA SER A 36 -13.35 -12.18 -15.04
C SER A 36 -14.01 -11.58 -16.26
N GLY A 37 -13.44 -10.49 -16.79
CA GLY A 37 -13.89 -9.85 -18.01
C GLY A 37 -12.73 -9.53 -18.95
N ILE A 38 -13.01 -9.48 -20.26
CA ILE A 38 -12.02 -9.13 -21.27
C ILE A 38 -12.68 -8.31 -22.38
N TYR A 39 -12.03 -7.21 -22.76
CA TYR A 39 -12.25 -6.47 -24.00
C TYR A 39 -11.11 -6.78 -24.97
N CYS A 40 -11.44 -6.95 -26.24
CA CYS A 40 -10.49 -7.18 -27.32
C CYS A 40 -10.89 -6.31 -28.52
N GLY A 41 -10.27 -5.15 -28.65
CA GLY A 41 -10.48 -4.19 -29.72
C GLY A 41 -9.39 -4.21 -30.78
N GLY A 42 -9.37 -3.21 -31.67
CA GLY A 42 -8.41 -3.12 -32.76
C GLY A 42 -6.95 -3.03 -32.30
N SER A 43 -6.64 -2.05 -31.46
CA SER A 43 -5.27 -1.73 -31.00
C SER A 43 -5.05 -1.96 -29.51
N ALA A 44 -6.06 -2.49 -28.78
CA ALA A 44 -5.99 -2.70 -27.35
C ALA A 44 -6.72 -3.96 -26.88
N ILE A 45 -6.20 -4.56 -25.82
CA ILE A 45 -6.86 -5.60 -25.04
C ILE A 45 -6.83 -5.18 -23.58
N LEU A 46 -7.98 -5.28 -22.89
CA LEU A 46 -8.10 -5.06 -21.46
C LEU A 46 -8.71 -6.29 -20.80
N ALA A 47 -8.06 -6.86 -19.80
CA ALA A 47 -8.61 -7.94 -19.00
C ALA A 47 -8.67 -7.54 -17.53
N HIS A 48 -9.68 -8.03 -16.84
CA HIS A 48 -9.99 -7.68 -15.47
C HIS A 48 -10.39 -8.90 -14.65
N GLU A 49 -9.78 -9.05 -13.47
CA GLU A 49 -10.15 -10.01 -12.43
C GLU A 49 -10.77 -9.22 -11.26
N ARG A 50 -12.05 -9.46 -10.98
CA ARG A 50 -12.83 -8.61 -10.08
C ARG A 50 -12.96 -9.19 -8.67
N LEU A 51 -12.68 -8.37 -7.66
CA LEU A 51 -13.17 -8.53 -6.31
C LEU A 51 -14.34 -7.56 -6.12
N SER A 52 -15.55 -8.10 -5.97
CA SER A 52 -16.78 -7.30 -5.90
C SER A 52 -16.98 -6.76 -4.49
N ILE A 53 -16.77 -5.46 -4.29
CA ILE A 53 -16.93 -4.74 -3.02
C ILE A 53 -18.02 -3.68 -3.14
N VAL A 54 -17.91 -2.79 -4.13
CA VAL A 54 -18.93 -1.80 -4.49
C VAL A 54 -19.68 -2.28 -5.72
N ASP A 55 -21.00 -2.19 -5.68
CA ASP A 55 -21.93 -2.65 -6.73
C ASP A 55 -21.66 -4.09 -7.21
N PRO A 56 -21.82 -5.10 -6.35
CA PRO A 56 -21.57 -6.49 -6.73
C PRO A 56 -22.37 -6.97 -7.92
N GLU A 57 -23.58 -6.41 -8.15
CA GLU A 57 -24.53 -6.86 -9.14
C GLU A 57 -24.26 -6.34 -10.55
N SER A 58 -24.02 -5.02 -10.72
CA SER A 58 -23.92 -4.40 -12.04
C SER A 58 -22.52 -3.90 -12.41
N GLY A 59 -21.59 -3.76 -11.44
CA GLY A 59 -20.24 -3.22 -11.64
C GLY A 59 -19.23 -4.16 -12.31
N GLY A 60 -19.67 -5.04 -13.20
CA GLY A 60 -18.78 -5.92 -13.98
C GLY A 60 -17.79 -5.12 -14.83
N GLN A 61 -16.50 -5.52 -14.81
CA GLN A 61 -15.44 -4.84 -15.57
C GLN A 61 -14.89 -5.74 -16.70
N PRO A 62 -14.34 -5.18 -17.80
CA PRO A 62 -14.14 -3.74 -18.07
C PRO A 62 -15.45 -2.94 -18.13
N LEU A 63 -15.40 -1.67 -17.67
CA LEU A 63 -16.51 -0.72 -17.74
C LEU A 63 -16.52 -0.02 -19.11
N TYR A 64 -17.71 0.38 -19.57
CA TYR A 64 -17.90 1.04 -20.86
C TYR A 64 -18.60 2.38 -20.70
N SER A 65 -18.23 3.34 -21.55
CA SER A 65 -19.05 4.56 -21.72
C SER A 65 -20.42 4.22 -22.32
N PRO A 66 -21.44 5.10 -22.19
CA PRO A 66 -22.78 4.84 -22.75
C PRO A 66 -22.81 4.53 -24.25
N ASP A 67 -21.90 5.12 -25.03
CA ASP A 67 -21.72 4.87 -26.46
C ASP A 67 -20.75 3.72 -26.77
N GLN A 68 -20.25 3.04 -25.73
CA GLN A 68 -19.32 1.90 -25.78
C GLN A 68 -17.98 2.16 -26.48
N LYS A 69 -17.59 3.43 -26.64
CA LYS A 69 -16.33 3.81 -27.30
C LYS A 69 -15.14 3.92 -26.37
N GLN A 70 -15.37 4.22 -25.10
CA GLN A 70 -14.34 4.18 -24.07
C GLN A 70 -14.51 2.93 -23.21
N VAL A 71 -13.39 2.26 -22.97
CA VAL A 71 -13.32 1.02 -22.18
C VAL A 71 -12.31 1.21 -21.05
N LEU A 72 -12.69 0.78 -19.84
CA LEU A 72 -11.92 1.04 -18.63
C LEU A 72 -11.78 -0.23 -17.77
N ALA A 73 -10.56 -0.56 -17.40
CA ALA A 73 -10.25 -1.56 -16.38
C ALA A 73 -9.57 -0.88 -15.18
N VAL A 74 -10.14 -1.03 -13.98
CA VAL A 74 -9.66 -0.40 -12.75
C VAL A 74 -9.42 -1.45 -11.67
N ASN A 75 -8.28 -1.35 -11.01
CA ASN A 75 -8.01 -1.97 -9.72
C ASN A 75 -7.96 -0.87 -8.68
N GLY A 76 -8.95 -0.79 -7.80
CA GLY A 76 -9.02 0.22 -6.74
C GLY A 76 -10.42 0.74 -6.48
N GLU A 77 -10.49 1.84 -5.74
CA GLU A 77 -11.71 2.47 -5.26
C GLU A 77 -11.62 4.00 -5.40
N ILE A 78 -12.69 4.64 -5.83
CA ILE A 78 -12.80 6.11 -5.95
C ILE A 78 -13.74 6.63 -4.86
N TYR A 79 -13.17 7.12 -3.78
CA TYR A 79 -13.90 7.48 -2.56
C TYR A 79 -14.84 8.67 -2.72
N ASN A 80 -14.54 9.61 -3.61
CA ASN A 80 -15.38 10.78 -3.89
C ASN A 80 -16.35 10.61 -5.06
N HIS A 81 -16.63 9.36 -5.47
CA HIS A 81 -17.46 9.06 -6.64
C HIS A 81 -18.87 9.64 -6.54
N GLN A 82 -19.49 9.66 -5.36
CA GLN A 82 -20.83 10.21 -5.17
C GLN A 82 -20.89 11.70 -5.44
N GLU A 83 -19.86 12.45 -5.06
CA GLU A 83 -19.74 13.86 -5.38
C GLU A 83 -19.60 14.08 -6.89
N ILE A 84 -18.73 13.31 -7.52
CA ILE A 84 -18.53 13.38 -8.98
C ILE A 84 -19.83 13.01 -9.70
N ARG A 85 -20.55 11.95 -9.31
CA ARG A 85 -21.84 11.59 -9.89
C ARG A 85 -22.84 12.73 -9.82
N ARG A 86 -22.92 13.44 -8.68
CA ARG A 86 -23.80 14.62 -8.54
C ARG A 86 -23.43 15.75 -9.50
N GLN A 87 -22.13 15.99 -9.73
CA GLN A 87 -21.66 17.00 -10.68
C GLN A 87 -22.05 16.66 -12.13
N PHE A 88 -22.17 15.38 -12.46
CA PHE A 88 -22.54 14.90 -13.80
C PHE A 88 -24.03 14.61 -13.97
N ALA A 89 -24.86 14.89 -12.98
CA ALA A 89 -26.31 14.67 -13.07
C ALA A 89 -26.92 15.37 -14.31
N GLY A 90 -27.60 14.62 -15.16
CA GLY A 90 -28.20 15.12 -16.40
C GLY A 90 -27.18 15.37 -17.56
N ARG A 91 -25.90 15.12 -17.36
CA ARG A 91 -24.84 15.28 -18.40
C ARG A 91 -24.19 13.96 -18.82
N TYR A 92 -24.16 12.99 -17.92
CA TYR A 92 -23.63 11.65 -18.17
C TYR A 92 -24.59 10.61 -17.59
N GLU A 93 -24.94 9.60 -18.37
CA GLU A 93 -25.81 8.50 -17.96
C GLU A 93 -24.96 7.33 -17.48
N PHE A 94 -24.81 7.21 -16.15
CA PHE A 94 -24.08 6.11 -15.55
C PHE A 94 -24.79 4.78 -15.77
N GLN A 95 -24.05 3.79 -16.24
CA GLN A 95 -24.58 2.46 -16.59
C GLN A 95 -24.57 1.49 -15.41
N THR A 96 -23.73 1.76 -14.40
CA THR A 96 -23.52 0.89 -13.22
C THR A 96 -23.56 1.71 -11.95
N GLY A 97 -23.63 1.02 -10.80
CA GLY A 97 -23.40 1.62 -9.48
C GLY A 97 -21.92 1.69 -9.08
N SER A 98 -20.99 1.16 -9.92
CA SER A 98 -19.57 1.16 -9.62
C SER A 98 -19.03 2.57 -9.40
N ASP A 99 -18.28 2.76 -8.32
CA ASP A 99 -17.56 3.99 -8.00
C ASP A 99 -16.55 4.36 -9.11
N CYS A 100 -15.94 3.37 -9.75
CA CYS A 100 -14.92 3.55 -10.77
C CYS A 100 -15.46 4.10 -12.10
N GLU A 101 -16.76 3.99 -12.40
CA GLU A 101 -17.35 4.47 -13.66
C GLU A 101 -17.21 6.00 -13.82
N VAL A 102 -17.05 6.75 -12.72
CA VAL A 102 -16.86 8.21 -12.77
C VAL A 102 -15.61 8.62 -13.56
N ILE A 103 -14.62 7.72 -13.69
CA ILE A 103 -13.41 7.95 -14.49
C ILE A 103 -13.78 8.16 -15.96
N LEU A 104 -14.74 7.39 -16.51
CA LEU A 104 -15.22 7.54 -17.89
C LEU A 104 -15.91 8.89 -18.10
N ALA A 105 -16.76 9.31 -17.16
CA ALA A 105 -17.44 10.60 -17.23
C ALA A 105 -16.44 11.78 -17.19
N LEU A 106 -15.45 11.71 -16.29
CA LEU A 106 -14.40 12.72 -16.17
C LEU A 106 -13.49 12.77 -17.40
N TYR A 107 -13.06 11.61 -17.91
CA TYR A 107 -12.23 11.53 -19.11
C TYR A 107 -12.95 12.15 -20.33
N ARG A 108 -14.22 11.88 -20.49
CA ARG A 108 -15.04 12.42 -21.58
C ARG A 108 -15.15 13.95 -21.55
N GLU A 109 -15.23 14.56 -20.35
CA GLU A 109 -15.35 16.00 -20.21
C GLU A 109 -13.99 16.71 -20.23
N LYS A 110 -12.97 16.16 -19.57
CA LYS A 110 -11.68 16.84 -19.28
C LYS A 110 -10.47 16.25 -20.01
N GLY A 111 -10.64 15.17 -20.78
CA GLY A 111 -9.51 14.41 -21.34
C GLY A 111 -8.63 13.87 -20.21
N ILE A 112 -7.30 14.04 -20.31
CA ILE A 112 -6.34 13.56 -19.30
C ILE A 112 -6.26 14.46 -18.04
N ASN A 113 -6.90 15.63 -18.03
CA ASN A 113 -6.73 16.66 -16.98
C ASN A 113 -7.61 16.43 -15.73
N PHE A 114 -8.25 15.27 -15.59
CA PHE A 114 -9.13 14.96 -14.47
C PHE A 114 -8.47 14.25 -13.29
N LEU A 115 -7.24 13.76 -13.45
CA LEU A 115 -6.61 12.87 -12.46
C LEU A 115 -6.52 13.48 -11.05
N GLU A 116 -6.37 14.79 -10.98
CA GLU A 116 -6.37 15.54 -9.71
C GLU A 116 -7.74 15.58 -9.02
N ASP A 117 -8.84 15.38 -9.75
CA ASP A 117 -10.19 15.38 -9.19
C ASP A 117 -10.49 14.08 -8.42
N LEU A 118 -9.73 13.01 -8.68
CA LEU A 118 -9.94 11.73 -8.00
C LEU A 118 -9.38 11.75 -6.58
N ASN A 119 -10.19 11.33 -5.61
CA ASN A 119 -9.75 10.89 -4.31
C ASN A 119 -10.02 9.40 -4.17
N GLY A 120 -8.96 8.60 -4.10
CA GLY A 120 -9.07 7.14 -4.09
C GLY A 120 -7.71 6.46 -4.08
N ILE A 121 -7.75 5.14 -4.00
CA ILE A 121 -6.63 4.25 -4.26
C ILE A 121 -6.91 3.54 -5.59
N PHE A 122 -6.04 3.70 -6.56
CA PHE A 122 -6.33 3.16 -7.90
C PHE A 122 -5.09 2.93 -8.77
N ALA A 123 -5.26 1.96 -9.66
CA ALA A 123 -4.47 1.82 -10.87
C ALA A 123 -5.45 1.44 -11.98
N PHE A 124 -5.42 2.15 -13.09
CA PHE A 124 -6.35 1.89 -14.18
C PHE A 124 -5.69 1.95 -15.55
N ALA A 125 -6.36 1.33 -16.51
CA ALA A 125 -6.06 1.38 -17.92
C ALA A 125 -7.36 1.68 -18.67
N LEU A 126 -7.36 2.77 -19.47
CA LEU A 126 -8.47 3.24 -20.27
C LEU A 126 -8.06 3.21 -21.74
N TYR A 127 -8.96 2.81 -22.61
CA TYR A 127 -8.80 2.87 -24.05
C TYR A 127 -9.99 3.58 -24.70
N ASP A 128 -9.69 4.56 -25.54
CA ASP A 128 -10.67 5.26 -26.39
C ASP A 128 -10.54 4.73 -27.83
N GLU A 129 -11.51 3.92 -28.23
CA GLU A 129 -11.51 3.25 -29.54
C GLU A 129 -11.69 4.26 -30.70
N GLU A 130 -12.45 5.34 -30.49
CA GLU A 130 -12.70 6.34 -31.52
C GLU A 130 -11.44 7.14 -31.87
N ARG A 131 -10.66 7.50 -30.83
CA ARG A 131 -9.42 8.27 -30.96
C ARG A 131 -8.22 7.38 -31.15
N ASP A 132 -8.34 6.08 -30.82
CA ASP A 132 -7.26 5.12 -30.72
C ASP A 132 -6.18 5.57 -29.71
N GLU A 133 -6.66 6.05 -28.55
CA GLU A 133 -5.84 6.58 -27.46
C GLU A 133 -5.94 5.67 -26.23
N PHE A 134 -4.86 5.60 -25.47
CA PHE A 134 -4.89 4.93 -24.17
C PHE A 134 -4.34 5.83 -23.06
N LEU A 135 -4.91 5.68 -21.88
CA LEU A 135 -4.49 6.34 -20.66
C LEU A 135 -4.30 5.30 -19.55
N ILE A 136 -3.12 5.28 -18.97
CA ILE A 136 -2.78 4.45 -17.80
C ILE A 136 -2.45 5.39 -16.66
N ALA A 137 -3.01 5.19 -15.46
CA ALA A 137 -2.68 6.03 -14.32
C ALA A 137 -2.66 5.24 -13.02
N ARG A 138 -1.89 5.76 -12.04
CA ARG A 138 -1.74 5.18 -10.72
C ARG A 138 -1.93 6.23 -9.64
N ASP A 139 -2.53 5.86 -8.51
CA ASP A 139 -2.81 6.74 -7.38
C ASP A 139 -1.56 7.49 -6.87
N PRO A 140 -1.76 8.59 -6.10
CA PRO A 140 -0.68 9.49 -5.67
C PRO A 140 0.49 8.84 -4.93
N ILE A 141 0.23 7.79 -4.14
CA ILE A 141 1.22 7.11 -3.27
C ILE A 141 1.60 5.73 -3.80
N GLY A 142 0.79 5.19 -4.74
CA GLY A 142 0.97 3.83 -5.26
C GLY A 142 0.53 2.75 -4.28
N VAL A 143 -0.56 3.00 -3.57
CA VAL A 143 -1.22 1.99 -2.71
C VAL A 143 -1.61 0.78 -3.54
N ILE A 144 -2.12 1.03 -4.75
CA ILE A 144 -2.42 -0.03 -5.71
C ILE A 144 -1.18 -0.33 -6.56
N PRO A 145 -0.73 -1.59 -6.64
CA PRO A 145 0.42 -1.96 -7.47
C PRO A 145 0.07 -1.87 -8.95
N LEU A 146 1.05 -1.42 -9.74
CA LEU A 146 0.99 -1.40 -11.19
C LEU A 146 2.40 -1.55 -11.76
N TYR A 147 2.52 -2.32 -12.84
CA TYR A 147 3.74 -2.51 -13.62
C TYR A 147 3.47 -2.22 -15.09
N ILE A 148 4.48 -1.72 -15.78
CA ILE A 148 4.44 -1.44 -17.20
C ILE A 148 5.56 -2.19 -17.90
N GLY A 149 5.27 -2.78 -19.06
CA GLY A 149 6.21 -3.56 -19.86
C GLY A 149 6.21 -3.13 -21.32
N TYR A 150 7.25 -3.52 -22.04
CA TYR A 150 7.50 -3.10 -23.42
C TYR A 150 8.10 -4.23 -24.24
N ASP A 151 7.67 -4.32 -25.49
CA ASP A 151 8.35 -5.07 -26.54
C ASP A 151 9.08 -4.14 -27.51
N ALA A 152 10.04 -4.68 -28.29
CA ALA A 152 10.83 -3.92 -29.26
C ALA A 152 10.00 -3.29 -30.38
N ASP A 153 8.83 -3.86 -30.71
CA ASP A 153 7.90 -3.34 -31.70
C ASP A 153 7.08 -2.13 -31.20
N GLY A 154 7.27 -1.75 -29.93
CA GLY A 154 6.55 -0.64 -29.27
C GLY A 154 5.21 -1.05 -28.67
N THR A 155 4.87 -2.34 -28.61
CA THR A 155 3.70 -2.83 -27.85
C THR A 155 3.92 -2.56 -26.35
N VAL A 156 2.88 -2.03 -25.68
CA VAL A 156 2.90 -1.66 -24.27
C VAL A 156 2.02 -2.62 -23.47
N TYR A 157 2.56 -3.15 -22.39
CA TYR A 157 1.88 -4.06 -21.47
C TYR A 157 1.70 -3.40 -20.12
N VAL A 158 0.57 -3.66 -19.46
CA VAL A 158 0.29 -3.19 -18.09
C VAL A 158 -0.27 -4.34 -17.29
N ALA A 159 0.15 -4.48 -16.04
CA ALA A 159 -0.47 -5.45 -15.14
C ALA A 159 -0.39 -4.99 -13.67
N SER A 160 -1.35 -5.43 -12.87
CA SER A 160 -1.36 -5.19 -11.42
C SER A 160 -0.16 -5.81 -10.71
N GLU A 161 0.35 -6.92 -11.21
CA GLU A 161 1.48 -7.66 -10.61
C GLU A 161 2.50 -8.07 -11.66
N LEU A 162 3.79 -8.07 -11.27
CA LEU A 162 4.89 -8.36 -12.20
C LEU A 162 4.84 -9.79 -12.75
N LYS A 163 4.32 -10.76 -11.96
CA LYS A 163 4.16 -12.16 -12.41
C LYS A 163 3.35 -12.30 -13.70
N ALA A 164 2.45 -11.36 -13.96
CA ALA A 164 1.67 -11.34 -15.19
C ALA A 164 2.51 -10.90 -16.40
N LEU A 165 3.56 -10.09 -16.18
CA LEU A 165 4.48 -9.61 -17.23
C LEU A 165 5.67 -10.53 -17.43
N GLU A 166 6.07 -11.28 -16.40
CA GLU A 166 7.24 -12.18 -16.43
C GLU A 166 7.16 -13.18 -17.59
N GLY A 167 8.13 -13.06 -18.51
CA GLY A 167 8.20 -13.87 -19.73
C GLY A 167 7.13 -13.53 -20.80
N GLN A 168 6.44 -12.39 -20.67
CA GLN A 168 5.41 -11.95 -21.61
C GLN A 168 5.82 -10.71 -22.42
N CYS A 169 6.82 -9.97 -21.99
CA CYS A 169 7.39 -8.82 -22.70
C CYS A 169 8.91 -8.80 -22.49
N GLU A 170 9.62 -8.01 -23.29
CA GLU A 170 11.09 -7.96 -23.26
C GLU A 170 11.63 -7.35 -21.97
N ARG A 171 10.97 -6.28 -21.49
CA ARG A 171 11.32 -5.61 -20.23
C ARG A 171 10.09 -5.04 -19.57
N TYR A 172 10.15 -4.91 -18.26
CA TYR A 172 9.12 -4.24 -17.47
C TYR A 172 9.70 -3.59 -16.22
N GLU A 173 8.92 -2.69 -15.63
CA GLU A 173 9.28 -1.93 -14.44
C GLU A 173 8.04 -1.58 -13.61
N PRO A 174 8.17 -1.24 -12.31
CA PRO A 174 7.08 -0.66 -11.54
C PRO A 174 6.62 0.66 -12.16
N PHE A 175 5.32 0.85 -12.34
CA PHE A 175 4.75 2.12 -12.76
C PHE A 175 4.74 3.10 -11.58
N LEU A 176 5.30 4.29 -11.75
CA LEU A 176 5.52 5.24 -10.66
C LEU A 176 4.20 5.79 -10.08
N PRO A 177 4.12 5.97 -8.74
CA PRO A 177 2.99 6.65 -8.09
C PRO A 177 2.76 8.07 -8.59
N GLY A 178 1.49 8.48 -8.67
CA GLY A 178 1.14 9.84 -9.08
C GLY A 178 1.54 10.19 -10.51
N HIS A 179 1.73 9.17 -11.36
CA HIS A 179 2.03 9.34 -12.77
C HIS A 179 0.90 8.78 -13.64
N TYR A 180 0.86 9.26 -14.88
CA TYR A 180 0.08 8.68 -15.95
C TYR A 180 0.93 8.44 -17.18
N ALA A 181 0.50 7.51 -17.99
CA ALA A 181 1.05 7.25 -19.31
C ALA A 181 -0.05 7.44 -20.35
N TYR A 182 0.28 8.14 -21.43
CA TYR A 182 -0.65 8.44 -22.50
C TYR A 182 -0.02 8.11 -23.85
N GLY A 183 -0.78 7.47 -24.74
CA GLY A 183 -0.34 7.14 -26.08
C GLY A 183 -1.51 7.18 -27.07
N ASN A 184 -1.15 7.39 -28.36
CA ASN A 184 -2.09 7.38 -29.47
C ASN A 184 -1.44 6.61 -30.63
N SER A 185 -2.04 5.47 -31.01
CA SER A 185 -1.47 4.55 -32.00
C SER A 185 -1.56 5.05 -33.45
N LYS A 186 -2.41 6.06 -33.72
CA LYS A 186 -2.60 6.64 -35.08
C LYS A 186 -1.54 7.69 -35.45
N LEU A 187 -0.82 8.23 -34.46
CA LEU A 187 0.20 9.24 -34.73
C LEU A 187 1.53 8.57 -35.13
N GLU A 188 2.01 8.82 -36.33
CA GLU A 188 3.40 8.51 -36.72
C GLU A 188 4.34 9.21 -35.74
N ASN A 189 5.18 8.48 -35.05
CA ASN A 189 5.95 8.94 -33.88
C ASN A 189 5.08 9.19 -32.63
N SER A 190 4.08 8.35 -32.36
CA SER A 190 3.28 8.43 -31.14
C SER A 190 4.23 8.51 -29.93
N LYS A 191 4.41 9.71 -29.41
CA LYS A 191 5.22 9.92 -28.21
C LYS A 191 4.43 9.38 -27.05
N PHE A 192 4.65 8.10 -26.76
CA PHE A 192 4.27 7.55 -25.48
C PHE A 192 4.94 8.40 -24.40
N LYS A 193 4.11 9.04 -23.55
CA LYS A 193 4.58 9.93 -22.50
C LYS A 193 4.20 9.38 -21.15
N ILE A 194 5.17 9.37 -20.24
CA ILE A 194 4.90 9.17 -18.81
C ILE A 194 5.14 10.51 -18.12
N GLU A 195 4.12 11.03 -17.46
CA GLU A 195 4.16 12.33 -16.82
C GLU A 195 3.62 12.24 -15.39
N ARG A 196 4.18 13.07 -14.50
CA ARG A 196 3.72 13.17 -13.11
C ARG A 196 2.57 14.15 -13.03
N TYR A 197 1.37 13.68 -12.60
CA TYR A 197 0.21 14.54 -12.35
C TYR A 197 0.11 14.99 -10.88
N TYR A 198 0.58 14.16 -9.93
CA TYR A 198 0.49 14.49 -8.52
C TYR A 198 1.75 15.17 -8.02
N LYS A 199 1.66 16.47 -7.76
CA LYS A 199 2.73 17.28 -7.17
C LYS A 199 2.13 18.22 -6.14
N ARG A 200 2.71 18.26 -4.94
CA ARG A 200 2.24 19.07 -3.83
C ARG A 200 3.37 19.96 -3.30
N ASP A 201 3.03 21.18 -2.93
CA ASP A 201 3.96 22.14 -2.32
C ASP A 201 4.53 21.66 -1.00
N TRP A 202 3.76 20.87 -0.22
CA TRP A 202 4.23 20.27 1.02
C TRP A 202 5.41 19.28 0.84
N MET A 203 5.74 18.90 -0.36
CA MET A 203 6.96 18.11 -0.64
C MET A 203 8.24 18.91 -0.37
N GLU A 204 8.13 20.24 -0.33
CA GLU A 204 9.23 21.15 -0.06
C GLU A 204 9.16 21.68 1.37
N TYR A 205 10.23 21.55 2.16
CA TYR A 205 10.28 22.00 3.56
C TYR A 205 9.93 23.48 3.72
N ASP A 206 10.42 24.34 2.83
CA ASP A 206 10.19 25.78 2.90
C ASP A 206 8.72 26.17 2.79
N ALA A 207 7.89 25.35 2.17
CA ALA A 207 6.46 25.59 2.06
C ALA A 207 5.67 25.26 3.35
N VAL A 208 6.27 24.50 4.28
CA VAL A 208 5.55 23.99 5.46
C VAL A 208 6.15 24.39 6.81
N LYS A 209 7.40 24.82 6.86
CA LYS A 209 8.16 25.11 8.08
C LYS A 209 7.52 26.14 9.04
N ASN A 210 6.67 27.02 8.53
CA ASN A 210 6.00 28.07 9.30
C ASN A 210 4.48 27.85 9.43
N ASN A 211 3.98 26.70 8.98
CA ASN A 211 2.55 26.41 9.06
C ASN A 211 2.12 26.15 10.51
N PRO A 212 0.84 26.39 10.86
CA PRO A 212 0.34 26.02 12.15
C PRO A 212 0.28 24.50 12.31
N ALA A 213 0.41 24.03 13.55
CA ALA A 213 0.08 22.67 13.93
C ALA A 213 -1.30 22.67 14.62
N SER A 214 -2.22 21.85 14.14
CA SER A 214 -3.57 21.77 14.68
C SER A 214 -3.95 20.31 14.95
N VAL A 215 -4.09 19.96 16.22
CA VAL A 215 -4.55 18.65 16.69
C VAL A 215 -5.97 18.36 16.16
N SER A 216 -6.87 19.37 16.20
CA SER A 216 -8.24 19.22 15.69
C SER A 216 -8.28 18.98 14.18
N ALA A 217 -7.46 19.69 13.39
CA ALA A 217 -7.39 19.48 11.95
C ALA A 217 -6.93 18.05 11.59
N ILE A 218 -5.95 17.50 12.30
CA ILE A 218 -5.52 16.10 12.15
C ILE A 218 -6.66 15.14 12.48
N ARG A 219 -7.37 15.40 13.62
CA ARG A 219 -8.53 14.59 14.04
C ARG A 219 -9.64 14.59 13.00
N ASP A 220 -10.04 15.76 12.56
CA ASP A 220 -11.15 15.92 11.62
C ASP A 220 -10.84 15.31 10.26
N ALA A 221 -9.65 15.55 9.75
CA ALA A 221 -9.20 15.01 8.46
C ALA A 221 -9.10 13.48 8.46
N LEU A 222 -8.53 12.87 9.52
CA LEU A 222 -8.45 11.41 9.62
C LEU A 222 -9.82 10.78 9.83
N THR A 223 -10.68 11.40 10.62
CA THR A 223 -12.07 10.97 10.81
C THR A 223 -12.82 10.95 9.49
N ALA A 224 -12.67 12.01 8.67
CA ALA A 224 -13.27 12.08 7.34
C ALA A 224 -12.69 11.02 6.39
N ALA A 225 -11.37 10.78 6.41
CA ALA A 225 -10.72 9.77 5.61
C ALA A 225 -11.21 8.35 5.96
N VAL A 226 -11.28 8.00 7.25
CA VAL A 226 -11.84 6.71 7.67
C VAL A 226 -13.28 6.58 7.21
N LYS A 227 -14.14 7.59 7.48
CA LYS A 227 -15.54 7.55 7.09
C LYS A 227 -15.71 7.26 5.60
N ARG A 228 -15.03 7.99 4.70
CA ARG A 228 -15.17 7.80 3.24
C ARG A 228 -14.66 6.43 2.78
N GLN A 229 -13.65 5.87 3.45
CA GLN A 229 -13.09 4.56 3.11
C GLN A 229 -13.91 3.37 3.64
N LEU A 230 -14.99 3.60 4.38
CA LEU A 230 -15.93 2.55 4.80
C LEU A 230 -16.99 2.22 3.73
N MET A 231 -17.00 2.89 2.57
CA MET A 231 -17.94 2.57 1.49
C MET A 231 -17.79 1.10 1.07
N SER A 232 -18.87 0.33 1.18
CA SER A 232 -18.86 -1.11 0.88
C SER A 232 -20.27 -1.68 0.84
N ASP A 233 -20.54 -2.53 -0.14
CA ASP A 233 -21.77 -3.32 -0.23
C ASP A 233 -21.60 -4.74 0.34
N VAL A 234 -20.42 -5.04 0.91
CA VAL A 234 -20.03 -6.34 1.46
C VAL A 234 -19.44 -6.21 2.86
N PRO A 235 -19.39 -7.30 3.65
CA PRO A 235 -18.78 -7.30 4.98
C PRO A 235 -17.32 -6.86 4.97
N TYR A 236 -16.94 -6.04 5.96
CA TYR A 236 -15.58 -5.56 6.16
C TYR A 236 -15.14 -5.66 7.62
N GLY A 237 -13.85 -5.48 7.86
CA GLY A 237 -13.25 -5.48 9.18
C GLY A 237 -12.07 -4.53 9.29
N VAL A 238 -11.33 -4.64 10.40
CA VAL A 238 -10.13 -3.84 10.67
C VAL A 238 -8.95 -4.72 11.09
N LEU A 239 -7.76 -4.36 10.67
CA LEU A 239 -6.52 -4.94 11.19
C LEU A 239 -6.14 -4.22 12.47
N LEU A 240 -6.04 -4.94 13.59
CA LEU A 240 -5.83 -4.38 14.92
C LEU A 240 -4.62 -5.05 15.58
N SER A 241 -3.45 -4.41 15.48
CA SER A 241 -2.22 -4.89 16.13
C SER A 241 -2.06 -4.47 17.59
N GLY A 242 -2.94 -3.58 18.09
CA GLY A 242 -2.79 -2.98 19.41
C GLY A 242 -1.76 -1.85 19.49
N GLY A 243 -1.16 -1.45 18.37
CA GLY A 243 -0.40 -0.22 18.22
C GLY A 243 -1.31 1.00 18.06
N LEU A 244 -0.77 2.21 18.22
CA LEU A 244 -1.53 3.48 18.13
C LEU A 244 -2.35 3.57 16.83
N ASP A 245 -1.70 3.37 15.69
CA ASP A 245 -2.25 3.64 14.37
C ASP A 245 -3.45 2.74 14.05
N SER A 246 -3.27 1.42 14.20
CA SER A 246 -4.34 0.44 14.00
C SER A 246 -5.49 0.65 14.98
N SER A 247 -5.20 1.07 16.22
CA SER A 247 -6.20 1.33 17.25
C SER A 247 -7.04 2.56 16.93
N VAL A 248 -6.42 3.66 16.45
CA VAL A 248 -7.12 4.87 15.99
C VAL A 248 -8.06 4.54 14.83
N ILE A 249 -7.56 3.84 13.80
CA ILE A 249 -8.38 3.44 12.64
C ILE A 249 -9.54 2.55 13.08
N SER A 250 -9.29 1.57 13.96
CA SER A 250 -10.33 0.67 14.45
C SER A 250 -11.41 1.38 15.27
N ALA A 251 -11.02 2.31 16.15
CA ALA A 251 -11.96 3.10 16.96
C ALA A 251 -12.81 4.04 16.10
N LEU A 252 -12.21 4.67 15.08
CA LEU A 252 -12.95 5.52 14.15
C LEU A 252 -13.87 4.69 13.24
N ALA A 253 -13.41 3.53 12.77
CA ALA A 253 -14.23 2.65 11.93
C ALA A 253 -15.44 2.11 12.70
N GLU A 254 -15.26 1.74 13.97
CA GLU A 254 -16.35 1.24 14.82
C GLU A 254 -17.45 2.30 14.97
N LYS A 255 -17.07 3.56 15.21
CA LYS A 255 -18.01 4.68 15.34
C LYS A 255 -18.99 4.82 14.18
N PHE A 256 -18.59 4.39 12.96
CA PHE A 256 -19.41 4.52 11.74
C PHE A 256 -19.95 3.19 11.22
N SER A 257 -19.62 2.06 11.85
CA SER A 257 -19.90 0.71 11.31
C SER A 257 -21.34 0.29 11.31
N GLU A 258 -22.20 0.91 12.13
CA GLU A 258 -23.62 0.55 12.24
C GLU A 258 -24.45 0.89 11.00
N HIS A 259 -24.04 1.92 10.23
CA HIS A 259 -24.82 2.44 9.12
C HIS A 259 -23.97 2.56 7.85
N ARG A 260 -24.63 2.45 6.72
CA ARG A 260 -24.00 2.68 5.43
C ARG A 260 -23.70 4.15 5.23
N ILE A 261 -22.49 4.45 4.79
CA ILE A 261 -22.07 5.85 4.56
C ILE A 261 -22.54 6.38 3.20
N GLU A 262 -22.82 5.50 2.25
CA GLU A 262 -23.18 5.84 0.87
C GLU A 262 -24.56 6.50 0.76
N ASP A 263 -25.45 6.28 1.73
CA ASP A 263 -26.80 6.85 1.79
C ASP A 263 -26.99 7.86 2.92
N ASP A 264 -25.93 8.55 3.32
CA ASP A 264 -25.89 9.48 4.44
C ASP A 264 -26.31 8.86 5.78
N SER A 265 -25.96 7.61 5.98
CA SER A 265 -26.23 6.84 7.20
C SER A 265 -27.73 6.58 7.48
N LYS A 266 -28.54 6.51 6.43
CA LYS A 266 -29.99 6.26 6.55
C LYS A 266 -30.32 4.78 6.74
N THR A 267 -29.54 3.89 6.11
CA THR A 267 -29.72 2.44 6.23
C THR A 267 -28.65 1.81 7.11
N ARG A 268 -29.01 0.70 7.76
CA ARG A 268 -28.02 -0.08 8.51
C ARG A 268 -27.04 -0.77 7.58
N ALA A 269 -25.80 -0.89 8.04
CA ALA A 269 -24.79 -1.70 7.36
C ALA A 269 -25.23 -3.18 7.33
N TYR A 270 -24.77 -3.89 6.32
CA TYR A 270 -25.06 -5.31 6.19
C TYR A 270 -24.56 -6.12 7.40
N TRP A 271 -23.40 -5.71 7.96
CA TRP A 271 -22.80 -6.25 9.18
C TRP A 271 -22.62 -5.11 10.20
N PRO A 272 -23.58 -4.89 11.11
CA PRO A 272 -23.54 -3.76 12.03
C PRO A 272 -22.53 -3.93 13.18
N ARG A 273 -21.85 -5.08 13.29
CA ARG A 273 -20.78 -5.31 14.27
C ARG A 273 -19.45 -5.42 13.54
N LEU A 274 -18.54 -4.51 13.86
CA LEU A 274 -17.21 -4.49 13.26
C LEU A 274 -16.38 -5.68 13.77
N HIS A 275 -15.71 -6.36 12.85
CA HIS A 275 -14.76 -7.43 13.13
C HIS A 275 -13.35 -6.86 13.15
N SER A 276 -12.57 -7.17 14.18
CA SER A 276 -11.16 -6.81 14.29
C SER A 276 -10.26 -8.06 14.29
N PHE A 277 -9.10 -7.97 13.65
CA PHE A 277 -8.20 -9.09 13.42
C PHE A 277 -6.80 -8.77 13.91
N ALA A 278 -6.22 -9.65 14.71
CA ALA A 278 -4.83 -9.62 15.13
C ALA A 278 -4.14 -10.94 14.80
N VAL A 279 -2.84 -10.91 14.50
CA VAL A 279 -2.02 -12.09 14.23
C VAL A 279 -0.72 -12.04 15.00
N GLY A 280 -0.27 -13.18 15.48
CA GLY A 280 1.02 -13.31 16.16
C GLY A 280 1.34 -14.74 16.56
N LEU A 281 2.57 -14.97 16.97
CA LEU A 281 2.93 -16.19 17.68
C LEU A 281 2.20 -16.23 19.03
N LYS A 282 1.91 -17.43 19.52
CA LYS A 282 1.24 -17.59 20.83
C LYS A 282 1.97 -16.81 21.92
N GLY A 283 1.26 -15.88 22.57
CA GLY A 283 1.82 -15.01 23.62
C GLY A 283 2.58 -13.79 23.10
N ALA A 284 2.48 -13.46 21.84
CA ALA A 284 3.05 -12.23 21.27
C ALA A 284 2.49 -10.98 21.97
N PRO A 285 3.33 -9.96 22.24
CA PRO A 285 2.92 -8.80 23.05
C PRO A 285 1.79 -7.99 22.43
N ASP A 286 1.73 -7.92 21.11
CA ASP A 286 0.69 -7.18 20.39
C ASP A 286 -0.70 -7.79 20.53
N LEU A 287 -0.81 -9.12 20.66
CA LEU A 287 -2.11 -9.79 20.81
C LEU A 287 -2.88 -9.33 22.07
N ALA A 288 -2.17 -9.22 23.21
CA ALA A 288 -2.78 -8.73 24.44
C ALA A 288 -3.24 -7.27 24.34
N LYS A 289 -2.49 -6.43 23.64
CA LYS A 289 -2.84 -5.01 23.40
C LYS A 289 -3.99 -4.88 22.41
N ALA A 290 -4.00 -5.69 21.35
CA ALA A 290 -5.11 -5.76 20.40
C ALA A 290 -6.42 -6.14 21.12
N LYS A 291 -6.37 -7.15 21.99
CA LYS A 291 -7.53 -7.57 22.80
C LYS A 291 -8.03 -6.45 23.71
N LEU A 292 -7.11 -5.73 24.39
CA LEU A 292 -7.48 -4.60 25.25
C LEU A 292 -8.22 -3.51 24.46
N VAL A 293 -7.74 -3.16 23.26
CA VAL A 293 -8.41 -2.18 22.40
C VAL A 293 -9.75 -2.70 21.92
N ALA A 294 -9.80 -3.94 21.43
CA ALA A 294 -11.02 -4.56 20.94
C ALA A 294 -12.15 -4.58 21.99
N ASP A 295 -11.81 -4.90 23.23
CA ASP A 295 -12.76 -4.88 24.36
C ASP A 295 -13.22 -3.44 24.68
N HIS A 296 -12.32 -2.47 24.57
CA HIS A 296 -12.64 -1.06 24.82
C HIS A 296 -13.60 -0.47 23.78
N ILE A 297 -13.35 -0.76 22.48
CA ILE A 297 -14.17 -0.23 21.39
C ILE A 297 -15.37 -1.12 21.01
N GLY A 298 -15.47 -2.34 21.54
CA GLY A 298 -16.62 -3.21 21.36
C GLY A 298 -16.66 -4.03 20.08
N THR A 299 -15.50 -4.26 19.41
CA THR A 299 -15.44 -5.08 18.19
C THR A 299 -15.54 -6.58 18.47
N VAL A 300 -15.94 -7.36 17.45
CA VAL A 300 -15.82 -8.82 17.46
C VAL A 300 -14.38 -9.17 17.12
N HIS A 301 -13.59 -9.45 18.15
CA HIS A 301 -12.15 -9.66 18.01
C HIS A 301 -11.78 -11.09 17.64
N HIS A 302 -10.88 -11.24 16.66
CA HIS A 302 -10.31 -12.50 16.22
C HIS A 302 -8.80 -12.47 16.39
N GLU A 303 -8.32 -13.26 17.35
CA GLU A 303 -6.90 -13.51 17.56
C GLU A 303 -6.47 -14.74 16.75
N ILE A 304 -5.56 -14.53 15.80
CA ILE A 304 -5.03 -15.56 14.92
C ILE A 304 -3.61 -15.90 15.36
N ASN A 305 -3.42 -17.11 15.88
CA ASN A 305 -2.12 -17.63 16.23
C ASN A 305 -1.56 -18.48 15.09
N TYR A 306 -0.30 -18.29 14.76
CA TYR A 306 0.45 -19.15 13.84
C TYR A 306 1.70 -19.72 14.54
N THR A 307 2.19 -20.83 14.03
CA THR A 307 3.43 -21.45 14.48
C THR A 307 4.61 -20.98 13.60
N ILE A 308 5.82 -21.05 14.14
CA ILE A 308 7.03 -20.76 13.36
C ILE A 308 7.08 -21.65 12.11
N GLN A 309 6.71 -22.94 12.22
CA GLN A 309 6.71 -23.85 11.07
C GLN A 309 5.72 -23.42 9.99
N GLU A 310 4.50 -23.02 10.34
CA GLU A 310 3.55 -22.48 9.36
C GLU A 310 4.09 -21.23 8.66
N GLY A 311 4.80 -20.37 9.40
CA GLY A 311 5.48 -19.21 8.83
C GLY A 311 6.57 -19.61 7.81
N LEU A 312 7.42 -20.57 8.18
CA LEU A 312 8.50 -21.08 7.32
C LEU A 312 7.95 -21.73 6.04
N ASP A 313 6.92 -22.56 6.18
CA ASP A 313 6.26 -23.23 5.06
C ASP A 313 5.64 -22.23 4.07
N ALA A 314 5.18 -21.07 4.57
CA ALA A 314 4.55 -20.04 3.75
C ALA A 314 5.56 -19.14 2.99
N ILE A 315 6.85 -19.07 3.36
CA ILE A 315 7.81 -18.10 2.81
C ILE A 315 7.89 -18.15 1.29
N ARG A 316 7.90 -19.34 0.69
CA ARG A 316 7.98 -19.50 -0.76
C ARG A 316 6.77 -18.89 -1.47
N ASP A 317 5.57 -19.18 -0.96
CA ASP A 317 4.33 -18.60 -1.48
C ASP A 317 4.27 -17.09 -1.23
N VAL A 318 4.68 -16.65 -0.05
CA VAL A 318 4.75 -15.21 0.29
C VAL A 318 5.61 -14.47 -0.73
N ILE A 319 6.84 -14.92 -1.01
CA ILE A 319 7.73 -14.29 -1.98
C ILE A 319 7.10 -14.26 -3.38
N TYR A 320 6.41 -15.33 -3.79
CA TYR A 320 5.68 -15.37 -5.06
C TYR A 320 4.56 -14.31 -5.12
N PHE A 321 3.78 -14.18 -4.04
CA PHE A 321 2.65 -13.24 -4.04
C PHE A 321 3.09 -11.79 -3.87
N ILE A 322 4.04 -11.51 -2.96
CA ILE A 322 4.50 -10.12 -2.72
C ILE A 322 5.49 -9.62 -3.78
N GLU A 323 6.13 -10.53 -4.53
CA GLU A 323 7.05 -10.21 -5.64
C GLU A 323 8.25 -9.35 -5.21
N THR A 324 8.81 -9.65 -4.05
CA THR A 324 10.03 -9.02 -3.54
C THR A 324 10.80 -9.99 -2.65
N TYR A 325 12.10 -9.74 -2.49
CA TYR A 325 12.98 -10.45 -1.55
C TYR A 325 13.55 -9.51 -0.48
N ASP A 326 13.00 -8.29 -0.35
CA ASP A 326 13.37 -7.38 0.75
C ASP A 326 13.07 -8.04 2.10
N VAL A 327 14.11 -8.09 2.95
CA VAL A 327 14.09 -8.87 4.21
C VAL A 327 12.95 -8.43 5.12
N THR A 328 12.82 -7.12 5.32
CA THR A 328 11.78 -6.56 6.21
C THR A 328 10.38 -6.85 5.68
N THR A 329 10.20 -6.69 4.36
CA THR A 329 8.94 -6.95 3.68
C THR A 329 8.54 -8.42 3.78
N VAL A 330 9.46 -9.37 3.56
CA VAL A 330 9.18 -10.81 3.68
C VAL A 330 8.81 -11.18 5.12
N ARG A 331 9.60 -10.72 6.12
CA ARG A 331 9.35 -10.99 7.55
C ARG A 331 7.95 -10.52 7.99
N ALA A 332 7.53 -9.33 7.56
CA ALA A 332 6.23 -8.75 7.93
C ALA A 332 5.08 -9.28 7.06
N SER A 333 5.32 -9.63 5.81
CA SER A 333 4.29 -10.17 4.92
C SER A 333 3.82 -11.56 5.33
N THR A 334 4.69 -12.39 5.88
CA THR A 334 4.35 -13.77 6.23
C THR A 334 3.19 -13.86 7.23
N PRO A 335 3.20 -13.20 8.39
CA PRO A 335 2.05 -13.20 9.29
C PRO A 335 0.81 -12.56 8.66
N MET A 336 0.96 -11.49 7.86
CA MET A 336 -0.17 -10.86 7.18
C MET A 336 -0.80 -11.77 6.12
N TYR A 337 -0.01 -12.53 5.38
CA TYR A 337 -0.49 -13.53 4.43
C TYR A 337 -1.32 -14.63 5.11
N LEU A 338 -0.83 -15.15 6.25
CA LEU A 338 -1.55 -16.14 7.05
C LEU A 338 -2.84 -15.58 7.65
N LEU A 339 -2.83 -14.34 8.11
CA LEU A 339 -4.00 -13.61 8.59
C LEU A 339 -5.06 -13.45 7.49
N ALA A 340 -4.65 -13.02 6.30
CA ALA A 340 -5.54 -12.80 5.17
C ALA A 340 -6.31 -14.07 4.76
N ARG A 341 -5.69 -15.25 4.86
CA ARG A 341 -6.32 -16.55 4.65
C ARG A 341 -7.53 -16.76 5.57
N VAL A 342 -7.37 -16.41 6.85
CA VAL A 342 -8.45 -16.53 7.83
C VAL A 342 -9.56 -15.52 7.57
N ILE A 343 -9.21 -14.25 7.32
CA ILE A 343 -10.18 -13.20 6.97
C ILE A 343 -11.04 -13.63 5.78
N LYS A 344 -10.41 -14.15 4.72
CA LYS A 344 -11.10 -14.67 3.53
C LYS A 344 -12.06 -15.81 3.87
N SER A 345 -11.65 -16.75 4.74
CA SER A 345 -12.49 -17.90 5.14
C SER A 345 -13.76 -17.48 5.88
N MET A 346 -13.77 -16.30 6.47
CA MET A 346 -14.93 -15.70 7.15
C MET A 346 -15.84 -14.90 6.20
N GLY A 347 -15.55 -14.86 4.90
CA GLY A 347 -16.34 -14.15 3.89
C GLY A 347 -16.12 -12.63 3.89
N ILE A 348 -15.11 -12.12 4.60
CA ILE A 348 -14.77 -10.70 4.64
C ILE A 348 -13.86 -10.39 3.45
N LYS A 349 -14.23 -9.36 2.69
CA LYS A 349 -13.55 -8.98 1.44
C LYS A 349 -12.70 -7.73 1.57
N MET A 350 -12.89 -6.91 2.62
CA MET A 350 -12.20 -5.65 2.81
C MET A 350 -11.83 -5.44 4.27
N VAL A 351 -10.65 -4.88 4.52
CA VAL A 351 -10.19 -4.46 5.85
C VAL A 351 -9.53 -3.09 5.79
N LEU A 352 -9.67 -2.29 6.86
CA LEU A 352 -8.90 -1.07 7.04
C LEU A 352 -7.63 -1.38 7.85
N SER A 353 -6.55 -0.66 7.51
CA SER A 353 -5.22 -0.78 8.14
C SER A 353 -4.68 0.59 8.56
N GLY A 354 -3.79 0.59 9.57
CA GLY A 354 -3.09 1.77 10.05
C GLY A 354 -1.80 2.12 9.29
N GLU A 355 -1.56 1.52 8.12
CA GLU A 355 -0.37 1.77 7.31
C GLU A 355 -0.27 3.24 6.87
N GLY A 356 0.95 3.76 6.75
CA GLY A 356 1.24 5.13 6.34
C GLY A 356 1.46 6.12 7.48
N ALA A 357 0.98 5.81 8.69
CA ALA A 357 1.13 6.71 9.84
C ALA A 357 2.59 6.94 10.25
N ASP A 358 3.42 5.89 10.18
CA ASP A 358 4.83 5.96 10.56
C ASP A 358 5.63 6.86 9.60
N GLU A 359 5.33 6.83 8.34
CA GLU A 359 5.96 7.62 7.29
C GLU A 359 5.61 9.11 7.38
N ILE A 360 4.36 9.40 7.72
CA ILE A 360 3.82 10.78 7.80
C ILE A 360 4.29 11.50 9.06
N PHE A 361 4.30 10.78 10.19
CA PHE A 361 4.53 11.36 11.51
C PHE A 361 5.85 10.91 12.15
N GLY A 362 6.76 10.32 11.39
CA GLY A 362 8.07 9.87 11.91
C GLY A 362 7.96 8.84 13.04
N GLY A 363 7.11 7.82 12.83
CA GLY A 363 6.83 6.84 13.87
C GLY A 363 7.93 5.80 14.09
N TYR A 364 8.83 5.59 13.15
CA TYR A 364 9.95 4.68 13.31
C TYR A 364 10.98 5.24 14.27
N LEU A 365 11.58 4.39 15.12
CA LEU A 365 12.46 4.83 16.21
C LEU A 365 13.72 5.59 15.75
N TYR A 366 14.18 5.36 14.52
CA TYR A 366 15.31 6.12 13.98
C TYR A 366 15.01 7.62 13.80
N PHE A 367 13.75 8.03 13.67
CA PHE A 367 13.37 9.44 13.59
C PHE A 367 13.71 10.25 14.85
N HIS A 368 13.90 9.58 16.00
CA HIS A 368 14.41 10.22 17.22
C HIS A 368 15.83 10.80 17.05
N LYS A 369 16.54 10.41 16.00
CA LYS A 369 17.87 10.87 15.63
C LYS A 369 17.88 11.95 14.53
N ALA A 370 16.71 12.42 14.09
CA ALA A 370 16.61 13.45 13.05
C ALA A 370 17.34 14.73 13.52
N PRO A 371 18.35 15.23 12.75
CA PRO A 371 19.16 16.37 13.20
C PRO A 371 18.40 17.70 13.24
N SER A 372 17.38 17.83 12.40
CA SER A 372 16.56 19.05 12.29
C SER A 372 15.15 18.74 11.79
N ALA A 373 14.25 19.72 11.93
CA ALA A 373 12.90 19.64 11.37
C ALA A 373 12.90 19.53 9.82
N LYS A 374 13.94 20.06 9.18
CA LYS A 374 14.13 19.91 7.74
C LYS A 374 14.48 18.46 7.38
N ASP A 375 15.48 17.88 8.04
CA ASP A 375 15.89 16.49 7.81
C ASP A 375 14.74 15.52 8.09
N PHE A 376 14.00 15.74 9.19
CA PHE A 376 12.80 15.00 9.52
C PHE A 376 11.75 15.05 8.39
N HIS A 377 11.41 16.25 7.92
CA HIS A 377 10.42 16.44 6.87
C HIS A 377 10.85 15.80 5.53
N GLU A 378 12.08 16.06 5.11
CA GLU A 378 12.61 15.48 3.88
C GLU A 378 12.62 13.95 3.92
N GLU A 379 12.88 13.37 5.10
CA GLU A 379 12.80 11.92 5.27
C GLU A 379 11.37 11.41 5.17
N THR A 380 10.38 12.08 5.76
CA THR A 380 8.97 11.69 5.60
C THR A 380 8.54 11.73 4.13
N VAL A 381 8.98 12.74 3.36
CA VAL A 381 8.72 12.83 1.92
C VAL A 381 9.40 11.69 1.15
N ARG A 382 10.68 11.37 1.47
CA ARG A 382 11.39 10.23 0.87
C ARG A 382 10.69 8.91 1.16
N LYS A 383 10.26 8.68 2.40
CA LYS A 383 9.52 7.48 2.79
C LYS A 383 8.22 7.34 1.99
N LEU A 384 7.41 8.38 1.94
CA LEU A 384 6.16 8.39 1.17
C LEU A 384 6.39 8.14 -0.32
N SER A 385 7.44 8.72 -0.90
CA SER A 385 7.74 8.55 -2.33
C SER A 385 8.15 7.13 -2.72
N LYS A 386 8.65 6.33 -1.77
CA LYS A 386 9.10 4.95 -1.97
C LYS A 386 8.17 3.90 -1.34
N LEU A 387 7.10 4.34 -0.67
CA LEU A 387 6.24 3.45 0.13
C LEU A 387 5.59 2.33 -0.71
N TYR A 388 5.37 2.59 -2.00
CA TYR A 388 4.85 1.62 -2.97
C TYR A 388 5.76 0.39 -3.21
N LEU A 389 7.02 0.44 -2.80
CA LEU A 389 7.99 -0.67 -2.88
C LEU A 389 8.07 -1.49 -1.59
N TYR A 390 7.52 -0.98 -0.48
CA TYR A 390 7.64 -1.53 0.87
C TYR A 390 6.25 -1.79 1.51
N ASP A 391 5.79 -0.90 2.39
CA ASP A 391 4.60 -1.16 3.19
C ASP A 391 3.30 -1.17 2.38
N CYS A 392 3.15 -0.31 1.37
CA CYS A 392 2.01 -0.40 0.45
C CYS A 392 2.01 -1.71 -0.34
N LEU A 393 3.19 -2.13 -0.86
CA LEU A 393 3.32 -3.40 -1.57
C LEU A 393 3.00 -4.57 -0.66
N ARG A 394 3.56 -4.58 0.55
CA ARG A 394 3.33 -5.60 1.57
C ARG A 394 1.84 -5.72 1.91
N ALA A 395 1.24 -4.64 2.36
CA ALA A 395 -0.16 -4.63 2.79
C ALA A 395 -1.11 -5.03 1.64
N ASN A 396 -0.89 -4.46 0.45
CA ASN A 396 -1.71 -4.77 -0.71
C ASN A 396 -1.59 -6.23 -1.14
N LYS A 397 -0.38 -6.71 -1.43
CA LYS A 397 -0.18 -8.03 -2.05
C LYS A 397 -0.40 -9.18 -1.08
N SER A 398 -0.06 -9.03 0.22
CA SER A 398 -0.33 -10.08 1.21
C SER A 398 -1.83 -10.32 1.40
N LEU A 399 -2.65 -9.26 1.42
CA LEU A 399 -4.09 -9.36 1.51
C LEU A 399 -4.70 -9.88 0.19
N ALA A 400 -4.25 -9.33 -0.93
CA ALA A 400 -4.75 -9.70 -2.26
C ALA A 400 -4.44 -11.14 -2.65
N ALA A 401 -3.37 -11.76 -2.10
CA ALA A 401 -3.08 -13.19 -2.27
C ALA A 401 -4.29 -14.09 -1.95
N TRP A 402 -5.17 -13.63 -1.07
CA TRP A 402 -6.40 -14.32 -0.67
C TRP A 402 -7.67 -13.60 -1.11
N GLY A 403 -7.58 -12.60 -2.00
CA GLY A 403 -8.74 -11.83 -2.48
C GLY A 403 -9.37 -11.02 -1.35
N VAL A 404 -8.56 -10.33 -0.55
CA VAL A 404 -8.98 -9.37 0.47
C VAL A 404 -8.42 -8.00 0.10
N GLU A 405 -9.23 -6.94 0.18
CA GLU A 405 -8.81 -5.56 -0.04
C GLU A 405 -8.32 -4.91 1.26
N GLY A 406 -7.17 -4.24 1.21
CA GLY A 406 -6.70 -3.37 2.27
C GLY A 406 -6.89 -1.90 1.93
N ARG A 407 -7.54 -1.14 2.82
CA ARG A 407 -7.68 0.32 2.74
C ARG A 407 -6.84 0.99 3.81
N VAL A 408 -6.29 2.16 3.48
CA VAL A 408 -5.24 2.82 4.26
C VAL A 408 -5.57 4.29 4.49
N PRO A 409 -6.45 4.62 5.46
CA PRO A 409 -6.94 5.99 5.66
C PRO A 409 -5.86 7.04 5.93
N PHE A 410 -4.71 6.66 6.51
CA PHE A 410 -3.57 7.58 6.66
C PHE A 410 -2.97 8.02 5.32
N LEU A 411 -3.16 7.25 4.25
CA LEU A 411 -2.70 7.61 2.91
C LEU A 411 -3.78 8.22 2.02
N ASP A 412 -4.94 8.58 2.60
CA ASP A 412 -5.98 9.36 1.92
C ASP A 412 -5.41 10.71 1.44
N LYS A 413 -5.70 11.08 0.20
CA LYS A 413 -5.13 12.28 -0.44
C LYS A 413 -5.38 13.56 0.34
N GLU A 414 -6.61 13.76 0.84
CA GLU A 414 -6.98 14.96 1.61
C GLU A 414 -6.36 14.94 3.00
N PHE A 415 -6.31 13.77 3.64
CA PHE A 415 -5.61 13.64 4.92
C PHE A 415 -4.11 13.92 4.78
N LEU A 416 -3.46 13.40 3.73
CA LEU A 416 -2.05 13.69 3.44
C LEU A 416 -1.78 15.19 3.29
N ASP A 417 -2.66 15.91 2.59
CA ASP A 417 -2.53 17.36 2.43
C ASP A 417 -2.56 18.09 3.78
N VAL A 418 -3.42 17.69 4.72
CA VAL A 418 -3.46 18.26 6.08
C VAL A 418 -2.23 17.86 6.91
N ALA A 419 -1.92 16.57 6.94
CA ALA A 419 -0.86 16.02 7.80
C ALA A 419 0.54 16.46 7.36
N MET A 420 0.81 16.50 6.03
CA MET A 420 2.10 16.89 5.50
C MET A 420 2.31 18.41 5.49
N ARG A 421 1.24 19.22 5.45
CA ARG A 421 1.31 20.68 5.63
C ARG A 421 1.49 21.10 7.08
N THR A 422 1.28 20.23 8.06
CA THR A 422 1.55 20.52 9.48
C THR A 422 3.04 20.80 9.67
N ASN A 423 3.36 21.85 10.44
CA ASN A 423 4.74 22.22 10.76
C ASN A 423 5.56 20.99 11.21
N PRO A 424 6.66 20.68 10.54
CA PRO A 424 7.49 19.52 10.87
C PRO A 424 8.00 19.50 12.32
N GLU A 425 8.28 20.67 12.93
CA GLU A 425 8.69 20.75 14.33
C GLU A 425 7.67 20.14 15.30
N ALA A 426 6.37 20.29 15.01
CA ALA A 426 5.31 19.72 15.82
C ALA A 426 5.16 18.19 15.68
N LYS A 427 5.80 17.61 14.65
CA LYS A 427 5.85 16.15 14.42
C LYS A 427 7.12 15.50 14.95
N MET A 428 8.17 16.28 15.25
CA MET A 428 9.44 15.75 15.75
C MET A 428 9.29 15.03 17.09
N CYS A 429 10.12 14.05 17.30
CA CYS A 429 10.25 13.27 18.52
C CYS A 429 11.71 13.26 19.01
N GLY A 430 11.98 12.77 20.21
CA GLY A 430 13.30 12.72 20.80
C GLY A 430 13.51 13.75 21.91
N LEU A 431 14.77 14.00 22.26
CA LEU A 431 15.14 14.95 23.29
C LEU A 431 15.02 16.40 22.79
N THR A 432 14.17 17.20 23.42
CA THR A 432 14.15 18.64 23.16
C THR A 432 15.30 19.33 23.89
N PRO A 433 15.95 20.34 23.26
CA PRO A 433 16.79 21.25 24.01
C PRO A 433 15.92 21.96 25.06
N SER A 434 16.11 21.66 26.34
CA SER A 434 15.25 22.21 27.40
C SER A 434 15.64 23.64 27.76
N PRO A 435 14.68 24.55 27.95
CA PRO A 435 14.86 25.78 28.68
C PRO A 435 14.82 25.58 30.21
N SER A 436 14.80 24.33 30.72
CA SER A 436 14.80 24.05 32.16
C SER A 436 16.09 24.50 32.81
N PRO A 437 16.04 25.17 33.97
CA PRO A 437 17.23 25.55 34.75
C PRO A 437 18.10 24.37 35.19
N LYS A 438 17.62 23.12 35.06
CA LYS A 438 18.31 21.89 35.40
C LYS A 438 18.99 21.20 34.21
N GLY A 439 18.86 21.72 32.96
CA GLY A 439 19.55 21.18 31.79
C GLY A 439 19.03 19.83 31.26
N GLU A 440 17.94 19.29 31.83
CA GLU A 440 17.32 18.04 31.39
C GLU A 440 16.29 18.35 30.28
N GLY A 441 16.55 17.90 29.07
CA GLY A 441 15.58 17.95 27.98
C GLY A 441 14.35 17.09 28.29
N SER A 442 13.16 17.53 27.91
CA SER A 442 11.98 16.65 27.96
C SER A 442 11.96 15.73 26.76
N PHE A 443 11.70 14.45 26.99
CA PHE A 443 11.53 13.47 25.92
C PHE A 443 10.15 13.62 25.29
N ILE A 444 10.10 13.79 23.95
CA ILE A 444 8.87 13.81 23.18
C ILE A 444 8.72 12.45 22.50
N ILE A 445 7.64 11.74 22.82
CA ILE A 445 7.29 10.47 22.19
C ILE A 445 6.92 10.70 20.71
N GLU A 446 7.22 9.71 19.87
CA GLU A 446 6.86 9.74 18.45
C GLU A 446 5.32 9.86 18.26
N LYS A 447 4.91 10.51 17.18
CA LYS A 447 3.50 10.74 16.80
C LYS A 447 2.67 11.51 17.87
N LYS A 448 3.29 12.37 18.66
CA LYS A 448 2.62 13.11 19.75
C LYS A 448 1.32 13.76 19.32
N ILE A 449 1.30 14.44 18.16
CA ILE A 449 0.11 15.12 17.63
C ILE A 449 -1.05 14.14 17.34
N VAL A 450 -0.77 12.91 16.89
CA VAL A 450 -1.78 11.87 16.68
C VAL A 450 -2.29 11.36 18.03
N ARG A 451 -1.40 11.15 19.00
CA ARG A 451 -1.77 10.73 20.36
C ARG A 451 -2.70 11.76 21.02
N GLU A 452 -2.35 13.04 20.98
CA GLU A 452 -3.18 14.13 21.49
C GLU A 452 -4.54 14.22 20.76
N ALA A 453 -4.57 13.94 19.46
CA ALA A 453 -5.80 13.96 18.68
C ALA A 453 -6.80 12.85 19.06
N PHE A 454 -6.33 11.70 19.55
CA PHE A 454 -7.16 10.50 19.70
C PHE A 454 -7.04 9.79 21.06
N ALA A 455 -6.32 10.37 22.05
CA ALA A 455 -6.15 9.75 23.37
C ALA A 455 -7.48 9.52 24.11
N ASP A 456 -8.49 10.33 23.82
CA ASP A 456 -9.83 10.25 24.44
C ASP A 456 -10.68 9.04 23.97
N ILE A 457 -10.33 8.43 22.84
CA ILE A 457 -11.06 7.29 22.30
C ILE A 457 -10.29 5.96 22.43
N LEU A 458 -9.11 5.97 23.07
CA LEU A 458 -8.24 4.80 23.22
C LEU A 458 -7.94 4.53 24.70
N PRO A 459 -7.65 3.28 25.08
CA PRO A 459 -7.07 2.99 26.39
C PRO A 459 -5.73 3.74 26.58
N GLU A 460 -5.51 4.34 27.76
CA GLU A 460 -4.30 5.10 28.06
C GLU A 460 -3.01 4.28 27.83
N ALA A 461 -3.05 3.00 28.21
CA ALA A 461 -1.93 2.05 28.02
C ALA A 461 -1.58 1.78 26.55
N VAL A 462 -2.39 2.22 25.59
CA VAL A 462 -2.17 2.13 24.15
C VAL A 462 -1.88 3.50 23.55
N ALA A 463 -2.64 4.52 23.96
CA ALA A 463 -2.48 5.89 23.48
C ALA A 463 -1.07 6.45 23.70
N TRP A 464 -0.39 6.06 24.79
CA TRP A 464 0.94 6.55 25.17
C TRP A 464 2.03 5.47 25.14
N ARG A 465 1.75 4.29 24.55
CA ARG A 465 2.72 3.23 24.34
C ARG A 465 3.73 3.64 23.26
N GLN A 466 5.03 3.42 23.50
CA GLN A 466 6.05 3.58 22.48
C GLN A 466 5.81 2.64 21.28
N LYS A 467 6.25 3.08 20.09
CA LYS A 467 6.14 2.32 18.84
C LYS A 467 6.93 1.01 18.92
N GLU A 468 6.26 -0.05 18.51
CA GLU A 468 6.86 -1.35 18.23
C GLU A 468 6.62 -1.70 16.75
N GLN A 469 7.64 -2.20 16.04
CA GLN A 469 7.46 -2.57 14.62
C GLN A 469 6.62 -3.83 14.51
N PHE A 470 5.81 -3.92 13.47
CA PHE A 470 4.93 -5.07 13.26
C PHE A 470 5.69 -6.40 13.21
N SER A 471 6.86 -6.46 12.53
CA SER A 471 7.70 -7.65 12.47
C SER A 471 8.22 -8.11 13.86
N ASP A 472 8.37 -7.19 14.81
CA ASP A 472 8.77 -7.48 16.18
C ASP A 472 7.56 -7.81 17.06
N GLY A 473 6.45 -7.09 16.91
CA GLY A 473 5.21 -7.24 17.68
C GLY A 473 4.51 -8.58 17.51
N VAL A 474 4.65 -9.22 16.35
CA VAL A 474 4.10 -10.57 16.07
C VAL A 474 4.87 -11.68 16.81
N GLY A 475 6.02 -11.39 17.42
CA GLY A 475 6.82 -12.28 18.25
C GLY A 475 8.30 -12.30 17.88
N TYR A 476 9.14 -11.96 18.84
CA TYR A 476 10.60 -11.82 18.65
C TYR A 476 11.28 -13.09 18.12
N SER A 477 10.81 -14.27 18.52
CA SER A 477 11.37 -15.56 18.08
C SER A 477 11.20 -15.79 16.58
N TRP A 478 10.24 -15.14 15.90
CA TRP A 478 10.07 -15.23 14.46
C TRP A 478 11.31 -14.78 13.69
N ILE A 479 11.80 -13.58 13.98
CA ILE A 479 13.00 -13.03 13.32
C ILE A 479 14.25 -13.83 13.68
N ASP A 480 14.42 -14.21 14.97
CA ASP A 480 15.59 -14.96 15.42
C ASP A 480 15.67 -16.33 14.75
N THR A 481 14.54 -17.01 14.62
CA THR A 481 14.49 -18.31 13.92
C THR A 481 14.79 -18.17 12.43
N LEU A 482 14.27 -17.13 11.76
CA LEU A 482 14.58 -16.87 10.35
C LEU A 482 16.09 -16.66 10.14
N LYS A 483 16.72 -15.85 10.98
CA LYS A 483 18.16 -15.64 10.92
C LYS A 483 18.95 -16.94 11.12
N GLN A 484 18.55 -17.78 12.08
CA GLN A 484 19.20 -19.06 12.33
C GLN A 484 19.06 -20.00 11.13
N ILE A 485 17.85 -20.24 10.65
CA ILE A 485 17.57 -21.17 9.56
C ILE A 485 18.28 -20.74 8.27
N THR A 486 18.25 -19.45 7.96
CA THR A 486 18.92 -18.96 6.76
C THR A 486 20.45 -19.01 6.87
N ALA A 487 21.00 -18.83 8.10
CA ALA A 487 22.44 -19.01 8.35
C ALA A 487 22.90 -20.46 8.17
N GLU A 488 22.03 -21.43 8.48
CA GLU A 488 22.28 -22.87 8.29
C GLU A 488 22.08 -23.29 6.81
N ALA A 489 21.08 -22.73 6.13
CA ALA A 489 20.71 -23.07 4.75
C ALA A 489 21.68 -22.52 3.69
N VAL A 490 22.39 -21.43 3.99
CA VAL A 490 23.32 -20.76 3.06
C VAL A 490 24.75 -20.88 3.54
N SER A 491 25.60 -21.51 2.73
CA SER A 491 27.04 -21.67 3.08
C SER A 491 27.82 -20.36 2.89
N ASP A 492 29.00 -20.28 3.52
CA ASP A 492 29.90 -19.14 3.34
C ASP A 492 30.44 -19.07 1.90
N GLU A 493 30.63 -20.24 1.25
CA GLU A 493 31.02 -20.34 -0.15
C GLU A 493 29.93 -19.74 -1.07
N GLN A 494 28.66 -20.06 -0.84
CA GLN A 494 27.54 -19.46 -1.59
C GLN A 494 27.51 -17.94 -1.42
N MET A 495 27.77 -17.43 -0.21
CA MET A 495 27.85 -15.98 0.02
C MET A 495 29.06 -15.34 -0.69
N ALA A 496 30.21 -15.99 -0.70
CA ALA A 496 31.40 -15.48 -1.39
C ALA A 496 31.16 -15.32 -2.91
N HIS A 497 30.33 -16.17 -3.50
CA HIS A 497 29.98 -16.15 -4.93
C HIS A 497 28.62 -15.50 -5.22
N ALA A 498 28.03 -14.79 -4.24
CA ALA A 498 26.70 -14.20 -4.36
C ALA A 498 26.58 -13.21 -5.53
N ALA A 499 27.59 -12.37 -5.76
CA ALA A 499 27.60 -11.40 -6.85
C ALA A 499 27.75 -12.05 -8.24
N GLU A 500 28.39 -13.22 -8.32
CA GLU A 500 28.48 -13.98 -9.57
C GLU A 500 27.14 -14.62 -9.93
N ARG A 501 26.45 -15.19 -8.92
CA ARG A 501 25.12 -15.78 -9.10
C ARG A 501 24.02 -14.75 -9.34
N PHE A 502 24.09 -13.61 -8.65
CA PHE A 502 23.11 -12.54 -8.70
C PHE A 502 23.78 -11.20 -9.01
N PRO A 503 24.14 -10.94 -10.29
CA PRO A 503 24.86 -9.71 -10.67
C PRO A 503 24.03 -8.44 -10.47
N ILE A 504 22.70 -8.55 -10.51
CA ILE A 504 21.77 -7.46 -10.21
C ILE A 504 21.34 -7.58 -8.77
N ASN A 505 21.56 -6.52 -7.98
CA ASN A 505 21.22 -6.45 -6.56
C ASN A 505 21.72 -7.68 -5.78
N PRO A 506 23.04 -7.89 -5.70
CA PRO A 506 23.61 -9.03 -4.99
C PRO A 506 23.24 -9.00 -3.50
N PRO A 507 22.83 -10.12 -2.92
CA PRO A 507 22.49 -10.20 -1.51
C PRO A 507 23.67 -9.90 -0.62
N LYS A 508 23.45 -9.17 0.49
CA LYS A 508 24.47 -8.69 1.42
C LYS A 508 24.66 -9.62 2.63
N ASN A 509 23.70 -10.48 2.91
CA ASN A 509 23.72 -11.44 3.99
C ASN A 509 23.00 -12.75 3.60
N LYS A 510 23.11 -13.79 4.45
CA LYS A 510 22.55 -15.12 4.16
C LYS A 510 21.02 -15.13 4.06
N GLU A 511 20.33 -14.29 4.80
CA GLU A 511 18.88 -14.18 4.74
C GLU A 511 18.43 -13.57 3.40
N GLU A 512 19.06 -12.46 2.98
CA GLU A 512 18.82 -11.90 1.64
C GLU A 512 19.14 -12.93 0.52
N TYR A 513 20.23 -13.68 0.66
CA TYR A 513 20.59 -14.73 -0.30
C TYR A 513 19.51 -15.81 -0.39
N TYR A 514 19.00 -16.24 0.75
CA TYR A 514 17.95 -17.26 0.82
C TYR A 514 16.68 -16.78 0.08
N TYR A 515 16.18 -15.57 0.42
CA TYR A 515 15.00 -15.01 -0.22
C TYR A 515 15.24 -14.69 -1.71
N ARG A 516 16.42 -14.16 -2.05
CA ARG A 516 16.79 -13.88 -3.44
C ARG A 516 16.84 -15.16 -4.30
N SER A 517 17.26 -16.27 -3.72
CA SER A 517 17.28 -17.57 -4.41
C SER A 517 15.86 -18.04 -4.74
N ILE A 518 14.93 -17.96 -3.77
CA ILE A 518 13.53 -18.31 -3.99
C ILE A 518 12.87 -17.36 -5.02
N PHE A 519 13.15 -16.07 -4.92
CA PHE A 519 12.65 -15.08 -5.86
C PHE A 519 13.10 -15.36 -7.30
N ALA A 520 14.37 -15.70 -7.50
CA ALA A 520 14.92 -15.98 -8.82
C ALA A 520 14.35 -17.25 -9.47
N GLU A 521 13.86 -18.21 -8.66
CA GLU A 521 13.15 -19.37 -9.18
C GLU A 521 11.75 -19.00 -9.72
N HIS A 522 11.10 -18.02 -9.12
CA HIS A 522 9.80 -17.51 -9.56
C HIS A 522 9.92 -16.47 -10.69
N PHE A 523 10.92 -15.62 -10.60
CA PHE A 523 11.10 -14.41 -11.42
C PHE A 523 12.55 -14.29 -11.88
N PRO A 524 12.95 -15.06 -12.93
CA PRO A 524 14.34 -15.14 -13.38
C PRO A 524 14.82 -13.94 -14.19
N SER A 525 13.93 -13.03 -14.64
CA SER A 525 14.33 -11.92 -15.51
C SER A 525 15.08 -10.80 -14.74
N ASP A 526 15.92 -10.07 -15.48
CA ASP A 526 16.58 -8.88 -14.97
C ASP A 526 15.60 -7.79 -14.55
N SER A 527 14.48 -7.65 -15.28
CA SER A 527 13.40 -6.71 -14.94
C SER A 527 12.81 -6.98 -13.57
N ALA A 528 12.60 -8.25 -13.20
CA ALA A 528 12.15 -8.62 -11.86
C ALA A 528 13.15 -8.22 -10.79
N ALA A 529 14.44 -8.52 -10.99
CA ALA A 529 15.48 -8.18 -10.03
C ALA A 529 15.62 -6.66 -9.82
N LEU A 530 15.52 -5.88 -10.90
CA LEU A 530 15.57 -4.42 -10.88
C LEU A 530 14.34 -3.78 -10.22
N SER A 531 13.21 -4.50 -10.15
CA SER A 531 11.99 -4.01 -9.50
C SER A 531 12.06 -4.04 -7.97
N VAL A 532 13.05 -4.73 -7.38
CA VAL A 532 13.22 -4.85 -5.94
C VAL A 532 14.24 -3.83 -5.44
N PRO A 533 13.93 -3.04 -4.39
CA PRO A 533 14.87 -2.08 -3.85
C PRO A 533 16.09 -2.76 -3.23
N SER A 534 17.27 -2.14 -3.37
CA SER A 534 18.57 -2.66 -2.88
C SER A 534 19.29 -1.70 -1.94
N GLU A 535 18.63 -0.64 -1.50
CA GLU A 535 19.23 0.37 -0.61
C GLU A 535 19.52 -0.22 0.78
N ALA A 536 20.56 0.30 1.42
CA ALA A 536 20.84 -0.02 2.81
C ALA A 536 19.77 0.58 3.72
N SER A 537 19.32 -0.19 4.71
CA SER A 537 18.31 0.24 5.69
C SER A 537 18.65 -0.31 7.08
N VAL A 538 18.45 0.52 8.09
CA VAL A 538 18.48 0.13 9.51
C VAL A 538 17.18 0.61 10.13
N ALA A 539 16.48 -0.25 10.85
CA ALA A 539 15.19 0.07 11.48
C ALA A 539 14.18 0.72 10.53
N CYS A 540 14.11 0.25 9.27
CA CYS A 540 13.29 0.79 8.17
C CYS A 540 13.70 2.20 7.69
N SER A 541 14.91 2.68 7.95
CA SER A 541 15.39 3.98 7.48
C SER A 541 15.65 3.98 5.96
N THR A 542 15.74 5.19 5.39
CA THR A 542 16.39 5.36 4.08
C THR A 542 17.92 5.41 4.23
N ALA A 543 18.65 5.22 3.14
CA ALA A 543 20.11 5.30 3.14
C ALA A 543 20.64 6.66 3.63
N ILE A 544 19.91 7.76 3.41
CA ILE A 544 20.28 9.11 3.87
C ILE A 544 20.18 9.20 5.39
N ALA A 545 19.13 8.64 5.99
CA ALA A 545 18.94 8.69 7.43
C ALA A 545 19.97 7.83 8.22
N LEU A 546 20.72 6.95 7.55
CA LEU A 546 21.85 6.24 8.16
C LEU A 546 22.97 7.19 8.61
N GLU A 547 23.07 8.38 8.02
CA GLU A 547 24.05 9.39 8.41
C GLU A 547 23.66 10.16 9.70
N TRP A 548 22.44 10.01 10.20
CA TRP A 548 21.95 10.73 11.37
C TRP A 548 22.59 10.27 12.69
N ASP A 549 23.04 9.02 12.73
CA ASP A 549 23.76 8.50 13.91
C ASP A 549 24.93 7.62 13.48
N ALA A 550 26.10 7.87 14.00
CA ALA A 550 27.30 7.09 13.72
C ALA A 550 27.14 5.59 14.06
N ALA A 551 26.29 5.27 15.04
CA ALA A 551 25.97 3.89 15.42
C ALA A 551 25.28 3.11 14.27
N PHE A 552 24.51 3.78 13.41
CA PHE A 552 23.82 3.14 12.29
C PHE A 552 24.78 2.57 11.24
N LYS A 553 25.97 3.16 11.07
CA LYS A 553 26.98 2.71 10.09
C LYS A 553 27.52 1.30 10.37
N ASN A 554 27.41 0.85 11.61
CA ASN A 554 27.86 -0.47 12.04
C ASN A 554 26.72 -1.49 12.21
N MET A 555 25.49 -1.11 11.85
CA MET A 555 24.30 -1.94 11.99
C MET A 555 23.86 -2.46 10.61
N ASN A 556 23.59 -3.75 10.52
CA ASN A 556 23.11 -4.40 9.30
C ASN A 556 21.71 -5.01 9.47
N ASP A 557 21.04 -4.74 10.60
CA ASP A 557 19.71 -5.28 10.89
C ASP A 557 18.63 -4.24 10.56
N PRO A 558 17.74 -4.50 9.61
CA PRO A 558 16.64 -3.59 9.28
C PRO A 558 15.51 -3.59 10.33
N SER A 559 15.54 -4.47 11.35
CA SER A 559 14.50 -4.53 12.39
C SER A 559 14.59 -3.37 13.39
N GLY A 560 13.46 -3.07 14.07
CA GLY A 560 13.38 -2.02 15.09
C GLY A 560 14.33 -2.21 16.27
N ARG A 561 14.68 -3.47 16.57
CA ARG A 561 15.64 -3.85 17.62
C ARG A 561 17.05 -3.29 17.41
N ALA A 562 17.40 -2.86 16.21
CA ALA A 562 18.67 -2.22 15.94
C ALA A 562 18.85 -0.90 16.70
N VAL A 563 17.78 -0.25 17.16
CA VAL A 563 17.78 1.04 17.85
C VAL A 563 17.51 0.86 19.36
N LYS A 564 18.09 -0.15 19.98
CA LYS A 564 17.89 -0.49 21.42
C LYS A 564 18.11 0.69 22.37
N GLY A 565 19.11 1.57 22.11
CA GLY A 565 19.40 2.70 22.98
C GLY A 565 18.29 3.76 23.03
N VAL A 566 17.40 3.83 22.03
CA VAL A 566 16.18 4.65 22.05
C VAL A 566 15.08 3.95 22.84
N HIS A 567 14.98 2.64 22.69
CA HIS A 567 13.98 1.81 23.36
C HIS A 567 14.18 1.76 24.88
N GLU A 568 15.43 1.68 25.35
CA GLU A 568 15.77 1.63 26.78
C GLU A 568 15.60 2.97 27.50
N SER A 569 15.68 4.09 26.79
CA SER A 569 15.49 5.44 27.36
C SER A 569 14.03 5.87 27.48
N ALA A 570 13.09 5.07 26.98
CA ALA A 570 11.67 5.37 26.97
C ALA A 570 10.86 4.63 28.07
N TYR A 571 11.54 3.79 28.88
CA TYR A 571 10.95 3.08 30.03
C TYR A 571 11.51 3.62 31.37
#